data_2c59aa26c6de90828fda944908d3b05f
#
_entry.id   2c59aa26c6de90828fda944908d3b05f
#
_cell.length_a   1.000
_cell.length_b   1.000
_cell.length_c   1.000
_cell.angle_alpha   90.00
_cell.angle_beta   90.00
_cell.angle_gamma   90.00
#
_symmetry.space_group_name_H-M   'P 1'
#
loop_
_entity.id
_entity.type
_entity.pdbx_description
1 polymer ?
#
loop_
_entity_poly.entity_id
_entity_poly.type
_entity_poly.pdbx_seq_one_letter_code
_entity_poly.pdbx_strand_id
1 'polypeptide(L)'
;MVINDFTNTNFVILAHLYNEKNNENVIKTTQDEVADKLQLSRVTINKAFSLFVQNGYLQRDLKHVGRYYLTDLGCTVVENIRTLSVEVNMLSQKSLIK
;
A
#
# COMPACT_ATOMS: atom_id res chain seq x y z
N MET A 1 -9.78 10.16 -4.48
CA MET A 1 -8.90 9.70 -3.39
C MET A 1 -9.03 10.62 -2.20
N VAL A 2 -9.34 10.07 -1.05
CA VAL A 2 -9.42 10.83 0.17
C VAL A 2 -8.04 10.82 0.83
N ILE A 3 -7.52 11.99 1.21
CA ILE A 3 -6.18 12.11 1.81
C ILE A 3 -6.03 11.21 3.03
N ASN A 4 -7.09 11.04 3.81
CA ASN A 4 -7.07 10.21 5.02
C ASN A 4 -6.83 8.73 4.74
N ASP A 5 -7.12 8.25 3.52
CA ASP A 5 -6.85 6.86 3.15
C ASP A 5 -5.35 6.57 3.07
N PHE A 6 -4.53 7.61 2.92
CA PHE A 6 -3.10 7.48 2.66
C PHE A 6 -2.28 8.28 3.65
N THR A 7 -2.55 8.08 4.94
CA THR A 7 -1.61 8.46 5.99
C THR A 7 -0.29 7.73 5.73
N ASN A 8 0.79 8.21 6.31
CA ASN A 8 2.09 7.56 6.14
C ASN A 8 2.03 6.06 6.44
N THR A 9 1.30 5.67 7.48
CA THR A 9 1.17 4.26 7.86
C THR A 9 0.44 3.47 6.79
N ASN A 10 -0.73 3.96 6.33
CA ASN A 10 -1.50 3.26 5.30
C ASN A 10 -0.72 3.18 3.99
N PHE A 11 -0.02 4.26 3.62
CA PHE A 11 0.80 4.23 2.42
C PHE A 11 1.92 3.20 2.51
N VAL A 12 2.60 3.13 3.66
CA VAL A 12 3.68 2.15 3.88
C VAL A 12 3.14 0.73 3.70
N ILE A 13 1.96 0.45 4.27
CA ILE A 13 1.36 -0.88 4.17
C ILE A 13 1.00 -1.20 2.72
N LEU A 14 0.33 -0.29 2.02
CA LEU A 14 -0.07 -0.52 0.63
C LEU A 14 1.16 -0.66 -0.28
N ALA A 15 2.18 0.17 -0.09
CA ALA A 15 3.42 0.08 -0.84
C ALA A 15 4.15 -1.24 -0.59
N HIS A 16 4.12 -1.74 0.65
CA HIS A 16 4.68 -3.05 0.96
C HIS A 16 3.98 -4.16 0.17
N LEU A 17 2.65 -4.11 0.12
CA LEU A 17 1.88 -5.09 -0.66
C LEU A 17 2.19 -4.99 -2.15
N TYR A 18 2.33 -3.78 -2.65
CA TYR A 18 2.73 -3.54 -4.05
C TYR A 18 4.09 -4.18 -4.34
N ASN A 19 5.04 -4.05 -3.44
CA ASN A 19 6.37 -4.63 -3.62
C ASN A 19 6.37 -6.15 -3.53
N GLU A 20 5.42 -6.73 -2.81
CA GLU A 20 5.35 -8.18 -2.62
C GLU A 20 4.55 -8.89 -3.72
N LYS A 21 3.80 -8.17 -4.53
CA LYS A 21 2.98 -8.78 -5.57
C LYS A 21 3.84 -9.39 -6.68
N ASN A 22 3.32 -10.43 -7.33
CA ASN A 22 3.93 -10.99 -8.53
C ASN A 22 3.41 -10.27 -9.79
N ASN A 23 3.77 -10.78 -10.96
CA ASN A 23 3.37 -10.17 -12.24
C ASN A 23 1.87 -10.21 -12.48
N GLU A 24 1.15 -11.07 -11.78
CA GLU A 24 -0.31 -11.19 -11.89
C GLU A 24 -1.02 -10.44 -10.78
N ASN A 25 -0.30 -9.59 -10.05
CA ASN A 25 -0.81 -8.80 -8.92
C ASN A 25 -1.28 -9.66 -7.75
N VAL A 26 -0.77 -10.87 -7.63
CA VAL A 26 -1.08 -11.77 -6.53
C VAL A 26 -0.07 -11.58 -5.41
N ILE A 27 -0.56 -11.49 -4.19
CA ILE A 27 0.24 -11.35 -2.98
C ILE A 27 -0.06 -12.55 -2.08
N LYS A 28 0.97 -13.32 -1.74
CA LYS A 28 0.85 -14.44 -0.81
C LYS A 28 1.45 -14.02 0.52
N THR A 29 0.59 -13.67 1.47
CA THR A 29 1.01 -13.23 2.80
C THR A 29 -0.16 -13.33 3.77
N THR A 30 0.14 -13.26 5.05
CA THR A 30 -0.88 -13.13 6.09
C THR A 30 -0.74 -11.75 6.73
N GLN A 31 -1.81 -11.31 7.41
CA GLN A 31 -1.74 -10.04 8.14
C GLN A 31 -0.68 -10.10 9.25
N ASP A 32 -0.49 -11.26 9.87
CA ASP A 32 0.56 -11.44 10.89
C ASP A 32 1.95 -11.25 10.31
N GLU A 33 2.20 -11.78 9.13
CA GLU A 33 3.49 -11.60 8.44
C GLU A 33 3.75 -10.13 8.11
N VAL A 34 2.74 -9.44 7.62
CA VAL A 34 2.87 -8.01 7.29
C VAL A 34 3.12 -7.19 8.56
N ALA A 35 2.37 -7.48 9.62
CA ALA A 35 2.56 -6.79 10.91
C ALA A 35 3.99 -7.00 11.43
N ASP A 36 4.49 -8.21 11.33
CA ASP A 36 5.85 -8.53 11.78
C ASP A 36 6.91 -7.82 10.94
N LYS A 37 6.78 -7.89 9.61
CA LYS A 37 7.76 -7.26 8.71
C LYS A 37 7.81 -5.74 8.85
N LEU A 38 6.66 -5.11 9.07
CA LEU A 38 6.57 -3.66 9.16
C LEU A 38 6.66 -3.15 10.61
N GLN A 39 6.74 -4.04 11.58
CA GLN A 39 6.80 -3.69 13.01
C GLN A 39 5.58 -2.85 13.42
N LEU A 40 4.40 -3.27 12.94
CA LEU A 40 3.13 -2.63 13.25
C LEU A 40 2.22 -3.62 13.97
N SER A 41 1.25 -3.09 14.72
CA SER A 41 0.31 -3.95 15.43
C SER A 41 -0.62 -4.66 14.46
N ARG A 42 -1.11 -5.84 14.84
CA ARG A 42 -2.10 -6.59 14.05
C ARG A 42 -3.36 -5.78 13.84
N VAL A 43 -3.76 -5.00 14.84
CA VAL A 43 -4.95 -4.15 14.74
C VAL A 43 -4.77 -3.10 13.64
N THR A 44 -3.61 -2.46 13.60
CA THR A 44 -3.29 -1.48 12.56
C THR A 44 -3.34 -2.10 11.17
N ILE A 45 -2.74 -3.28 11.01
CA ILE A 45 -2.74 -3.99 9.72
C ILE A 45 -4.17 -4.38 9.33
N ASN A 46 -4.95 -4.91 10.28
CA ASN A 46 -6.32 -5.31 9.99
C ASN A 46 -7.17 -4.13 9.52
N LYS A 47 -7.05 -2.98 10.18
CA LYS A 47 -7.78 -1.77 9.79
C LYS A 47 -7.39 -1.31 8.40
N ALA A 48 -6.09 -1.33 8.09
CA ALA A 48 -5.60 -0.92 6.77
C ALA A 48 -6.11 -1.86 5.68
N PHE A 49 -6.02 -3.18 5.89
CA PHE A 49 -6.51 -4.15 4.92
C PHE A 49 -8.00 -3.99 4.67
N SER A 50 -8.78 -3.78 5.72
CA SER A 50 -10.23 -3.56 5.60
C SER A 50 -10.52 -2.30 4.79
N LEU A 51 -9.79 -1.22 5.04
CA LEU A 51 -9.91 0.02 4.29
C LEU A 51 -9.59 -0.20 2.81
N PHE A 52 -8.49 -0.90 2.52
CA PHE A 52 -8.07 -1.15 1.14
C PHE A 52 -9.11 -2.01 0.38
N VAL A 53 -9.64 -3.04 1.03
CA VAL A 53 -10.67 -3.88 0.41
C VAL A 53 -11.95 -3.06 0.19
N GLN A 54 -12.36 -2.28 1.15
CA GLN A 54 -13.56 -1.46 1.06
C GLN A 54 -13.48 -0.44 -0.08
N ASN A 55 -12.31 0.13 -0.29
CA ASN A 55 -12.11 1.17 -1.29
C ASN A 55 -11.63 0.63 -2.65
N GLY A 56 -11.55 -0.68 -2.80
CA GLY A 56 -11.23 -1.30 -4.08
C GLY A 56 -9.76 -1.33 -4.45
N TYR A 57 -8.86 -1.12 -3.50
CA TYR A 57 -7.41 -1.20 -3.74
C TYR A 57 -6.88 -2.61 -3.63
N LEU A 58 -7.54 -3.44 -2.85
CA LEU A 58 -7.11 -4.79 -2.54
C LEU A 58 -8.32 -5.72 -2.60
N GLN A 59 -8.11 -6.96 -3.04
CA GLN A 59 -9.15 -7.95 -3.14
C GLN A 59 -8.68 -9.21 -2.42
N ARG A 60 -9.56 -9.80 -1.61
CA ARG A 60 -9.27 -11.06 -0.92
C ARG A 60 -9.59 -12.22 -1.83
N ASP A 61 -8.75 -13.25 -1.80
CA ASP A 61 -9.09 -14.52 -2.44
C ASP A 61 -9.96 -15.31 -1.45
N LEU A 62 -11.23 -15.46 -1.79
CA LEU A 62 -12.18 -16.16 -0.91
C LEU A 62 -11.93 -17.65 -0.84
N LYS A 63 -11.18 -18.22 -1.76
CA LYS A 63 -10.89 -19.66 -1.81
C LYS A 63 -9.59 -20.02 -1.10
N HIS A 64 -8.68 -19.07 -0.94
CA HIS A 64 -7.35 -19.35 -0.39
C HIS A 64 -6.99 -18.31 0.67
N VAL A 65 -6.92 -18.75 1.92
CA VAL A 65 -6.45 -17.89 3.02
C VAL A 65 -4.99 -17.49 2.76
N GLY A 66 -4.68 -16.23 3.02
CA GLY A 66 -3.32 -15.75 2.81
C GLY A 66 -3.00 -15.38 1.38
N ARG A 67 -4.00 -15.24 0.54
CA ARG A 67 -3.81 -14.78 -0.83
C ARG A 67 -4.68 -13.57 -1.10
N TYR A 68 -4.07 -12.54 -1.68
CA TYR A 68 -4.72 -11.27 -2.00
C TYR A 68 -4.38 -10.88 -3.43
N TYR A 69 -5.19 -10.00 -3.99
CA TYR A 69 -4.93 -9.39 -5.31
C TYR A 69 -4.87 -7.89 -5.14
N LEU A 70 -3.80 -7.29 -5.62
CA LEU A 70 -3.73 -5.83 -5.69
C LEU A 70 -4.42 -5.42 -6.98
N THR A 71 -5.48 -4.61 -6.86
CA THR A 71 -6.25 -4.20 -8.03
C THR A 71 -5.47 -3.22 -8.88
N ASP A 72 -5.92 -3.01 -10.12
CA ASP A 72 -5.32 -1.98 -10.98
C ASP A 72 -5.38 -0.61 -10.31
N LEU A 73 -6.47 -0.32 -9.62
CA LEU A 73 -6.60 0.93 -8.86
C LEU A 73 -5.55 1.00 -7.75
N GLY A 74 -5.34 -0.09 -7.01
CA GLY A 74 -4.33 -0.14 -5.97
C GLY A 74 -2.92 0.11 -6.51
N CYS A 75 -2.59 -0.52 -7.64
CA CYS A 75 -1.30 -0.31 -8.30
C CYS A 75 -1.13 1.15 -8.73
N THR A 76 -2.17 1.70 -9.37
CA THR A 76 -2.14 3.08 -9.87
C THR A 76 -1.94 4.08 -8.73
N VAL A 77 -2.62 3.87 -7.60
CA VAL A 77 -2.49 4.75 -6.45
C VAL A 77 -1.08 4.75 -5.90
N VAL A 78 -0.47 3.57 -5.74
CA VAL A 78 0.91 3.48 -5.23
C VAL A 78 1.87 4.18 -6.18
N GLU A 79 1.74 3.93 -7.48
CA GLU A 79 2.61 4.52 -8.49
C GLU A 79 2.48 6.04 -8.53
N ASN A 80 1.25 6.56 -8.45
CA ASN A 80 1.00 8.00 -8.47
C ASN A 80 1.54 8.68 -7.22
N ILE A 81 1.36 8.09 -6.04
CA ILE A 81 1.86 8.68 -4.79
C ILE A 81 3.38 8.70 -4.80
N ARG A 82 4.03 7.65 -5.28
CA ARG A 82 5.49 7.61 -5.41
C ARG A 82 5.99 8.71 -6.35
N THR A 83 5.33 8.89 -7.48
CA THR A 83 5.69 9.92 -8.45
C THR A 83 5.57 11.31 -7.84
N LEU A 84 4.46 11.59 -7.16
CA LEU A 84 4.26 12.88 -6.49
C LEU A 84 5.32 13.14 -5.42
N SER A 85 5.66 12.12 -4.64
CA SER A 85 6.70 12.24 -3.61
C SER A 85 8.06 12.59 -4.20
N VAL A 86 8.43 11.98 -5.31
CA VAL A 86 9.67 12.29 -6.02
C VAL A 86 9.65 13.72 -6.54
N GLU A 87 8.56 14.15 -7.15
CA GLU A 87 8.44 15.51 -7.67
C GLU A 87 8.56 16.56 -6.58
N VAL A 88 7.90 16.35 -5.45
CA VAL A 88 7.98 17.28 -4.31
C VAL A 88 9.41 17.35 -3.79
N ASN A 89 10.10 16.23 -3.66
CA ASN A 89 11.48 16.20 -3.19
C ASN A 89 12.39 16.95 -4.17
N MET A 90 12.22 16.79 -5.46
CA MET A 90 13.00 17.47 -6.48
C MET A 90 12.80 18.99 -6.40
N LEU A 91 11.56 19.43 -6.24
CA LEU A 91 11.25 20.86 -6.10
C LEU A 91 11.87 21.44 -4.83
N SER A 92 11.82 20.72 -3.73
CA SER A 92 12.43 21.15 -2.47
C SER A 92 13.94 21.28 -2.61
N GLN A 93 14.59 20.35 -3.28
CA GLN A 93 16.04 20.42 -3.54
C GLN A 93 16.42 21.62 -4.38
N LYS A 94 15.64 21.93 -5.42
CA LYS A 94 15.87 23.10 -6.26
C LYS A 94 15.76 24.39 -5.44
N SER A 95 14.82 24.45 -4.52
CA SER A 95 14.65 25.63 -3.65
C SER A 95 15.84 25.82 -2.73
N LEU A 96 16.46 24.74 -2.28
CA LEU A 96 17.61 24.79 -1.37
C LEU A 96 18.92 25.17 -2.06
N ILE A 97 19.01 24.98 -3.37
CA ILE A 97 20.23 25.21 -4.14
C ILE A 97 20.40 26.69 -4.50
N LYS A 98 19.40 27.49 -4.35
CA LYS A 98 19.48 28.92 -4.65
C LYS A 98 20.45 29.69 -3.74
#